data_dd23122d32e7e9ae72552f2a6811f712
#
_entry.id   dd23122d32e7e9ae72552f2a6811f712
#
_cell.length_a   1.000
_cell.length_b   1.000
_cell.length_c   1.000
_cell.angle_alpha   90.00
_cell.angle_beta   90.00
_cell.angle_gamma   90.00
#
_symmetry.space_group_name_H-M   'P 1'
#
loop_
_entity.id
_entity.type
_entity.pdbx_description
1 polymer ?
#
loop_
_entity_poly.entity_id
_entity_poly.type
_entity_poly.pdbx_seq_one_letter_code
_entity_poly.pdbx_strand_id
1 'polypeptide(L)'
;MKFKVGDIVKGNEMSDGKYSITNSYCVGEVIETNEFGIIMLKIISHEQYKDHVGEEFVVDDDYFDLVTTNGWTGLYGVANYKKLFTIENGVPVVNNVGKDSPCYKQLCDEYAKYMENMEKEKKV
;
A
#
# COMPACT_ATOMS: atom_id res chain seq x y z
N MET A 1 -18.45 5.67 2.93
CA MET A 1 -17.38 4.92 2.23
C MET A 1 -16.23 4.66 3.17
N LYS A 2 -15.73 3.46 3.17
CA LYS A 2 -14.64 3.05 4.05
C LYS A 2 -13.29 3.65 3.64
N PHE A 3 -13.04 3.74 2.34
CA PHE A 3 -11.79 4.24 1.78
C PHE A 3 -12.03 5.38 0.80
N LYS A 4 -10.96 6.14 0.54
CA LYS A 4 -10.94 7.25 -0.43
C LYS A 4 -9.94 6.94 -1.53
N VAL A 5 -10.11 7.54 -2.68
CA VAL A 5 -9.12 7.47 -3.76
C VAL A 5 -7.77 7.96 -3.24
N GLY A 6 -6.73 7.18 -3.51
CA GLY A 6 -5.37 7.43 -3.02
C GLY A 6 -5.00 6.70 -1.74
N ASP A 7 -5.98 6.10 -1.04
CA ASP A 7 -5.67 5.29 0.15
C ASP A 7 -4.88 4.05 -0.23
N ILE A 8 -3.94 3.68 0.62
CA ILE A 8 -3.22 2.41 0.50
C ILE A 8 -3.85 1.43 1.45
N VAL A 9 -4.24 0.29 0.92
CA VAL A 9 -4.95 -0.76 1.66
C VAL A 9 -4.27 -2.10 1.47
N LYS A 10 -4.50 -3.00 2.41
CA LYS A 10 -3.94 -4.35 2.42
C LYS A 10 -5.08 -5.35 2.58
N GLY A 11 -5.04 -6.44 1.87
CA GLY A 11 -5.99 -7.54 2.07
C GLY A 11 -5.94 -8.04 3.52
N ASN A 12 -7.11 -8.26 4.12
CA ASN A 12 -7.21 -8.85 5.46
C ASN A 12 -7.38 -10.37 5.36
N GLU A 13 -7.49 -11.05 6.51
CA GLU A 13 -7.61 -12.51 6.55
C GLU A 13 -8.83 -13.03 5.78
N MET A 14 -9.92 -12.28 5.75
CA MET A 14 -11.13 -12.70 5.02
C MET A 14 -10.91 -12.70 3.51
N SER A 15 -9.99 -11.87 3.01
CA SER A 15 -9.69 -11.81 1.58
C SER A 15 -9.08 -13.11 1.06
N ASP A 16 -8.35 -13.85 1.90
CA ASP A 16 -7.73 -15.12 1.51
C ASP A 16 -8.76 -16.17 1.09
N GLY A 17 -9.93 -16.15 1.71
CA GLY A 17 -11.00 -17.07 1.35
C GLY A 17 -11.89 -16.58 0.19
N LYS A 18 -11.77 -15.32 -0.18
CA LYS A 18 -12.63 -14.70 -1.21
C LYS A 18 -11.90 -14.47 -2.52
N TYR A 19 -10.66 -14.04 -2.48
CA TYR A 19 -9.89 -13.65 -3.65
C TYR A 19 -8.60 -14.43 -3.77
N SER A 20 -8.21 -14.78 -4.99
CA SER A 20 -6.95 -15.49 -5.23
C SER A 20 -5.76 -14.54 -5.36
N ILE A 21 -5.95 -13.40 -6.01
CA ILE A 21 -4.87 -12.43 -6.25
C ILE A 21 -4.90 -11.32 -5.20
N THR A 22 -6.05 -10.68 -4.98
CA THR A 22 -6.19 -9.58 -4.02
C THR A 22 -6.42 -10.13 -2.60
N ASN A 23 -5.48 -10.91 -2.13
CA ASN A 23 -5.50 -11.62 -0.84
C ASN A 23 -4.70 -10.85 0.23
N SER A 24 -4.43 -11.50 1.37
CA SER A 24 -3.71 -10.85 2.49
C SER A 24 -2.26 -10.48 2.18
N TYR A 25 -1.70 -10.95 1.08
CA TYR A 25 -0.37 -10.57 0.60
C TYR A 25 -0.41 -9.38 -0.35
N CYS A 26 -1.60 -8.88 -0.69
CA CYS A 26 -1.80 -7.79 -1.63
C CYS A 26 -1.82 -6.45 -0.92
N VAL A 27 -1.03 -5.51 -1.43
CA VAL A 27 -1.11 -4.10 -1.05
C VAL A 27 -1.47 -3.33 -2.32
N GLY A 28 -2.50 -2.51 -2.24
CA GLY A 28 -2.96 -1.76 -3.39
C GLY A 28 -3.32 -0.32 -3.06
N GLU A 29 -3.37 0.48 -4.10
CA GLU A 29 -3.86 1.86 -4.03
C GLU A 29 -5.31 1.88 -4.53
N VAL A 30 -6.18 2.55 -3.79
CA VAL A 30 -7.57 2.74 -4.20
C VAL A 30 -7.62 3.81 -5.30
N ILE A 31 -8.04 3.42 -6.50
CA ILE A 31 -8.11 4.33 -7.64
C ILE A 31 -9.54 4.76 -7.97
N GLU A 32 -10.53 3.99 -7.55
CA GLU A 32 -11.95 4.35 -7.64
C GLU A 32 -12.71 3.78 -6.46
N THR A 33 -13.78 4.47 -6.06
CA THR A 33 -14.71 4.01 -5.02
C THR A 33 -16.13 4.28 -5.47
N ASN A 34 -17.08 3.56 -4.88
CA ASN A 34 -18.49 3.88 -5.02
C ASN A 34 -19.18 3.86 -3.66
N GLU A 35 -20.45 4.25 -3.63
CA GLU A 35 -21.23 4.33 -2.39
C GLU A 35 -21.65 2.96 -1.82
N PHE A 36 -21.42 1.88 -2.56
CA PHE A 36 -21.82 0.52 -2.17
C PHE A 36 -20.68 -0.31 -1.57
N GLY A 37 -19.53 0.31 -1.34
CA GLY A 37 -18.38 -0.40 -0.77
C GLY A 37 -17.56 -1.18 -1.78
N ILE A 38 -17.72 -0.90 -3.06
CA ILE A 38 -16.90 -1.49 -4.12
C ILE A 38 -15.76 -0.53 -4.46
N ILE A 39 -14.54 -1.04 -4.49
CA ILE A 39 -13.37 -0.24 -4.82
C ILE A 39 -12.61 -0.88 -5.96
N MET A 40 -11.91 -0.06 -6.73
CA MET A 40 -10.94 -0.53 -7.70
C MET A 40 -9.56 -0.31 -7.14
N LEU A 41 -8.75 -1.37 -7.08
CA LEU A 41 -7.39 -1.35 -6.57
C LEU A 41 -6.40 -1.48 -7.71
N LYS A 42 -5.32 -0.71 -7.63
CA LYS A 42 -4.11 -0.96 -8.40
C LYS A 42 -3.11 -1.63 -7.48
N ILE A 43 -2.65 -2.82 -7.82
CA ILE A 43 -1.69 -3.55 -6.99
C ILE A 43 -0.35 -2.83 -7.03
N ILE A 44 0.17 -2.44 -5.86
CA ILE A 44 1.49 -1.81 -5.73
C ILE A 44 2.54 -2.75 -5.18
N SER A 45 2.11 -3.82 -4.48
CA SER A 45 3.02 -4.81 -3.92
C SER A 45 2.30 -6.14 -3.73
N HIS A 46 2.94 -7.23 -4.12
CA HIS A 46 2.42 -8.57 -3.89
C HIS A 46 3.58 -9.56 -3.87
N GLU A 47 3.82 -10.23 -2.75
CA GLU A 47 4.95 -11.12 -2.66
C GLU A 47 4.78 -12.41 -3.46
N GLN A 48 3.56 -12.95 -3.48
CA GLN A 48 3.29 -14.20 -4.20
C GLN A 48 3.15 -14.00 -5.70
N TYR A 49 2.53 -12.91 -6.11
CA TYR A 49 2.16 -12.64 -7.51
C TYR A 49 2.78 -11.32 -7.98
N LYS A 50 4.10 -11.29 -8.04
CA LYS A 50 4.86 -10.06 -8.40
C LYS A 50 4.58 -9.58 -9.82
N ASP A 51 4.21 -10.50 -10.70
CA ASP A 51 3.85 -10.18 -12.08
C ASP A 51 2.49 -9.48 -12.22
N HIS A 52 1.67 -9.47 -11.15
CA HIS A 52 0.41 -8.76 -11.12
C HIS A 52 0.52 -7.32 -10.58
N VAL A 53 1.70 -6.89 -10.15
CA VAL A 53 1.91 -5.50 -9.72
C VAL A 53 1.63 -4.55 -10.88
N GLY A 54 0.82 -3.51 -10.63
CA GLY A 54 0.35 -2.58 -11.64
C GLY A 54 -1.00 -2.91 -12.24
N GLU A 55 -1.50 -4.12 -12.03
CA GLU A 55 -2.84 -4.52 -12.49
C GLU A 55 -3.94 -3.96 -11.58
N GLU A 56 -5.11 -3.79 -12.15
CA GLU A 56 -6.28 -3.23 -11.48
C GLU A 56 -7.32 -4.31 -11.23
N PHE A 57 -7.89 -4.33 -10.02
CA PHE A 57 -8.92 -5.28 -9.62
C PHE A 57 -10.07 -4.57 -8.94
N VAL A 58 -11.28 -5.06 -9.18
CA VAL A 58 -12.49 -4.60 -8.50
C VAL A 58 -12.76 -5.53 -7.33
N VAL A 59 -12.85 -4.97 -6.14
CA VAL A 59 -12.99 -5.73 -4.89
C VAL A 59 -13.98 -5.03 -3.94
N ASP A 60 -14.43 -5.79 -2.95
CA ASP A 60 -15.27 -5.28 -1.86
C ASP A 60 -14.36 -4.74 -0.74
N ASP A 61 -14.65 -3.56 -0.23
CA ASP A 61 -13.82 -2.89 0.78
C ASP A 61 -13.80 -3.62 2.14
N ASP A 62 -14.76 -4.49 2.43
CA ASP A 62 -14.78 -5.27 3.68
C ASP A 62 -13.60 -6.24 3.79
N TYR A 63 -12.98 -6.58 2.68
CA TYR A 63 -11.86 -7.53 2.63
C TYR A 63 -10.49 -6.86 2.73
N PHE A 64 -10.46 -5.56 3.03
CA PHE A 64 -9.23 -4.77 3.08
C PHE A 64 -9.17 -3.90 4.32
N ASP A 65 -7.95 -3.65 4.78
CA ASP A 65 -7.65 -2.76 5.90
C ASP A 65 -6.80 -1.59 5.43
N LEU A 66 -7.01 -0.43 6.03
CA LEU A 66 -6.26 0.78 5.70
C LEU A 66 -4.82 0.66 6.20
N VAL A 67 -3.86 0.90 5.32
CA VAL A 67 -2.44 1.03 5.67
C VAL A 67 -2.11 2.51 5.89
N THR A 68 -2.43 3.35 4.92
CA THR A 68 -2.27 4.80 5.04
C THR A 68 -3.21 5.52 4.09
N THR A 69 -3.53 6.78 4.40
CA THR A 69 -4.34 7.63 3.54
C THR A 69 -3.46 8.32 2.49
N ASN A 70 -4.04 8.62 1.33
CA ASN A 70 -3.46 9.42 0.24
C ASN A 70 -2.29 8.79 -0.52
N GLY A 71 -2.14 7.48 -0.51
CA GLY A 71 -1.17 6.79 -1.34
C GLY A 71 0.30 7.17 -1.08
N TRP A 72 1.18 6.55 -1.80
CA TRP A 72 2.60 6.84 -1.70
C TRP A 72 3.27 7.13 -3.03
N THR A 73 2.51 7.49 -4.00
CA THR A 73 3.05 7.84 -5.31
C THR A 73 3.55 9.28 -5.31
N GLY A 74 4.58 9.55 -4.54
CA GLY A 74 5.42 10.74 -4.66
C GLY A 74 4.78 12.13 -4.67
N LEU A 75 3.55 12.25 -5.08
CA LEU A 75 2.84 13.52 -5.18
C LEU A 75 2.27 13.99 -3.84
N TYR A 76 2.21 13.10 -2.87
CA TYR A 76 1.55 13.34 -1.60
C TYR A 76 2.51 13.75 -0.49
N GLY A 77 3.76 13.81 -0.81
CA GLY A 77 4.77 14.40 0.05
C GLY A 77 5.15 13.59 1.28
N VAL A 78 6.10 14.13 1.99
CA VAL A 78 6.76 13.51 3.15
C VAL A 78 5.78 13.14 4.26
N ALA A 79 4.71 13.92 4.43
CA ALA A 79 3.76 13.70 5.53
C ALA A 79 3.07 12.34 5.46
N ASN A 80 2.74 11.87 4.25
CA ASN A 80 2.06 10.59 4.08
C ASN A 80 3.00 9.41 4.28
N TYR A 81 4.25 9.55 3.84
CA TYR A 81 5.26 8.55 4.12
C TYR A 81 5.57 8.46 5.61
N LYS A 82 5.54 9.57 6.32
CA LYS A 82 5.72 9.58 7.78
C LYS A 82 4.62 8.83 8.52
N LYS A 83 3.41 8.79 7.97
CA LYS A 83 2.32 8.01 8.56
C LYS A 83 2.48 6.52 8.32
N LEU A 84 3.02 6.14 7.17
CA LEU A 84 3.25 4.74 6.83
C LEU A 84 4.50 4.18 7.48
N PHE A 85 5.53 4.99 7.63
CA PHE A 85 6.84 4.55 8.13
C PHE A 85 7.26 5.29 9.39
N THR A 86 7.92 4.56 10.28
CA THR A 86 8.65 5.11 11.43
C THR A 86 10.11 4.70 11.28
N ILE A 87 11.04 5.58 11.63
CA ILE A 87 12.47 5.25 11.62
C ILE A 87 12.88 4.82 13.03
N GLU A 88 13.33 3.57 13.16
CA GLU A 88 13.84 3.02 14.41
C GLU A 88 15.30 2.60 14.20
N ASN A 89 16.21 3.20 14.94
CA ASN A 89 17.66 2.92 14.85
C ASN A 89 18.20 3.06 13.41
N GLY A 90 17.69 4.04 12.67
CA GLY A 90 18.10 4.28 11.28
C GLY A 90 17.46 3.37 10.26
N VAL A 91 16.57 2.48 10.67
CA VAL A 91 15.91 1.52 9.79
C VAL A 91 14.43 1.86 9.67
N PRO A 92 13.85 1.91 8.44
CA PRO A 92 12.43 2.15 8.28
C PRO A 92 11.60 0.95 8.76
N VAL A 93 10.57 1.25 9.54
CA VAL A 93 9.59 0.27 10.04
C VAL A 93 8.24 0.65 9.45
N VAL A 94 7.57 -0.29 8.82
CA VAL A 94 6.25 -0.06 8.22
C VAL A 94 5.18 -0.19 9.29
N ASN A 95 4.40 0.87 9.46
CA ASN A 95 3.29 0.89 10.43
C ASN A 95 2.09 0.10 9.88
N ASN A 96 1.37 -0.59 10.76
CA ASN A 96 0.16 -1.34 10.43
C ASN A 96 0.36 -2.54 9.49
N VAL A 97 1.60 -2.92 9.23
CA VAL A 97 1.94 -4.13 8.48
C VAL A 97 2.89 -4.94 9.35
N GLY A 98 2.57 -6.19 9.61
CA GLY A 98 3.42 -7.05 10.43
C GLY A 98 4.77 -7.32 9.77
N LYS A 99 5.82 -7.41 10.58
CA LYS A 99 7.18 -7.68 10.08
C LYS A 99 7.28 -9.02 9.33
N ASP A 100 6.39 -9.95 9.65
CA ASP A 100 6.32 -11.25 9.00
C ASP A 100 5.49 -11.22 7.71
N SER A 101 4.85 -10.08 7.43
CA SER A 101 4.08 -9.94 6.20
C SER A 101 5.03 -9.94 5.00
N PRO A 102 4.71 -10.73 3.97
CA PRO A 102 5.54 -10.80 2.78
C PRO A 102 5.78 -9.47 2.07
N CYS A 103 4.83 -8.56 2.16
CA CYS A 103 4.99 -7.24 1.52
C CYS A 103 5.82 -6.24 2.35
N TYR A 104 6.18 -6.56 3.59
CA TYR A 104 6.88 -5.64 4.48
C TYR A 104 8.21 -5.16 3.89
N LYS A 105 9.04 -6.09 3.44
CA LYS A 105 10.34 -5.77 2.86
C LYS A 105 10.20 -4.91 1.61
N GLN A 106 9.24 -5.24 0.76
CA GLN A 106 9.02 -4.48 -0.47
C GLN A 106 8.59 -3.06 -0.18
N LEU A 107 7.74 -2.85 0.83
CA LEU A 107 7.34 -1.52 1.26
C LEU A 107 8.52 -0.72 1.77
N CYS A 108 9.42 -1.34 2.54
CA CYS A 108 10.64 -0.68 3.01
C CYS A 108 11.56 -0.27 1.85
N ASP A 109 11.70 -1.14 0.84
CA ASP A 109 12.52 -0.85 -0.33
C ASP A 109 11.96 0.32 -1.15
N GLU A 110 10.64 0.39 -1.30
CA GLU A 110 9.99 1.51 -1.98
C GLU A 110 10.15 2.83 -1.21
N TYR A 111 10.07 2.78 0.10
CA TYR A 111 10.33 3.95 0.94
C TYR A 111 11.77 4.45 0.76
N ALA A 112 12.74 3.54 0.74
CA ALA A 112 14.15 3.91 0.55
C ALA A 112 14.36 4.61 -0.79
N LYS A 113 13.75 4.11 -1.85
CA LYS A 113 13.80 4.75 -3.17
C LYS A 113 13.18 6.14 -3.17
N TYR A 114 12.05 6.29 -2.49
CA TYR A 114 11.37 7.58 -2.38
C TYR A 114 12.27 8.61 -1.68
N MET A 115 12.88 8.23 -0.56
CA MET A 115 13.75 9.12 0.20
C MET A 115 15.00 9.51 -0.60
N GLU A 116 15.55 8.57 -1.34
CA GLU A 116 16.69 8.82 -2.22
C GLU A 116 16.36 9.84 -3.30
N ASN A 117 15.19 9.70 -3.93
CA ASN A 117 14.73 10.65 -4.95
C ASN A 117 14.49 12.04 -4.37
N MET A 118 13.97 12.13 -3.16
CA MET A 118 13.76 13.41 -2.49
C MET A 118 15.06 14.13 -2.19
N GLU A 119 16.11 13.41 -1.80
CA GLU A 119 17.42 14.00 -1.57
C GLU A 119 18.03 14.57 -2.86
N LYS A 120 17.84 13.87 -3.98
CA LYS A 120 18.30 14.35 -5.29
C LYS A 120 17.61 15.64 -5.71
N GLU A 121 16.31 15.77 -5.42
CA GLU A 121 15.56 16.98 -5.73
C GLU A 121 16.01 18.18 -4.90
N LYS A 122 16.42 17.95 -3.64
CA LYS A 122 16.90 19.03 -2.77
C LYS A 122 18.29 19.54 -3.12
N LYS A 123 19.05 18.83 -3.92
CA LYS A 123 20.42 19.19 -4.29
C LYS A 123 20.52 20.02 -5.57
N VAL A 124 19.39 20.36 -6.14
CA VAL A 124 19.37 21.18 -7.37
C VAL A 124 19.30 22.66 -7.03
#